data_b49a186bdb5735b7319af1c2a2c38415
#
_entry.id   b49a186bdb5735b7319af1c2a2c38415
#
_cell.length_a   1.000
_cell.length_b   1.000
_cell.length_c   1.000
_cell.angle_alpha   90.00
_cell.angle_beta   90.00
_cell.angle_gamma   90.00
#
_symmetry.space_group_name_H-M   'P 1'
#
loop_
_entity.id
_entity.type
_entity.pdbx_description
1 polymer ?
#
loop_
_entity_poly.entity_id
_entity_poly.type
_entity_poly.pdbx_seq_one_letter_code
_entity_poly.pdbx_strand_id
1 'polypeptide(L)'
;MAVLRRLKLNDALFETLARSAAYIVLLLLGGIIISLIIGAWPAIEAYGLNFLVTPRWAPSLKPQPVLGAVGPIYGTLVSSLIAMLIAVPVGLGIAIFLTELCPHWLRRPVSIAVELLAGIPSIIYGMWGFFVLGPYLANSVEPHLIDFFDNIPVLENLFAGPASNLSLFNASLVLAIMILPFITSVSYTHLRAHETRHDL
;
A
#
# COMPACT_ATOMS: atom_id res chain seq x y z
N MET A 1 26.79 37.96 -24.75
CA MET A 1 27.73 37.12 -23.98
C MET A 1 27.39 37.03 -22.48
N ALA A 2 27.01 38.12 -21.80
CA ALA A 2 26.68 38.09 -20.34
C ALA A 2 25.47 37.19 -19.97
N VAL A 3 24.43 37.16 -20.81
CA VAL A 3 23.23 36.32 -20.56
C VAL A 3 23.53 34.82 -20.62
N LEU A 4 24.29 34.41 -21.63
CA LEU A 4 24.71 32.99 -21.76
C LEU A 4 25.61 32.52 -20.61
N ARG A 5 26.42 33.42 -20.06
CA ARG A 5 27.28 33.12 -18.90
C ARG A 5 26.45 32.96 -17.60
N ARG A 6 25.40 33.79 -17.45
CA ARG A 6 24.46 33.64 -16.32
C ARG A 6 23.63 32.36 -16.40
N LEU A 7 23.18 31.98 -17.60
CA LEU A 7 22.43 30.73 -17.80
C LEU A 7 23.31 29.52 -17.44
N LYS A 8 24.56 29.47 -17.93
CA LYS A 8 25.49 28.38 -17.60
C LYS A 8 25.85 28.31 -16.09
N LEU A 9 25.92 29.45 -15.42
CA LEU A 9 26.14 29.50 -13.96
C LEU A 9 24.93 28.95 -13.20
N ASN A 10 23.72 29.34 -13.61
CA ASN A 10 22.48 28.84 -12.99
C ASN A 10 22.31 27.34 -13.21
N ASP A 11 22.62 26.83 -14.40
CA ASP A 11 22.56 25.40 -14.73
C ASP A 11 23.57 24.61 -13.87
N ALA A 12 24.82 25.10 -13.74
CA ALA A 12 25.84 24.46 -12.91
C ALA A 12 25.47 24.48 -11.42
N LEU A 13 24.85 25.56 -10.97
CA LEU A 13 24.37 25.71 -9.58
C LEU A 13 23.23 24.74 -9.32
N PHE A 14 22.25 24.65 -10.22
CA PHE A 14 21.14 23.71 -10.15
C PHE A 14 21.62 22.26 -10.16
N GLU A 15 22.54 21.93 -11.06
CA GLU A 15 23.14 20.58 -11.13
C GLU A 15 23.86 20.21 -9.83
N THR A 16 24.63 21.13 -9.26
CA THR A 16 25.34 20.92 -8.00
C THR A 16 24.37 20.74 -6.83
N LEU A 17 23.31 21.57 -6.76
CA LEU A 17 22.28 21.45 -5.74
C LEU A 17 21.52 20.12 -5.86
N ALA A 18 21.14 19.72 -7.08
CA ALA A 18 20.46 18.46 -7.32
C ALA A 18 21.34 17.25 -6.93
N ARG A 19 22.63 17.26 -7.30
CA ARG A 19 23.58 16.21 -6.90
C ARG A 19 23.77 16.18 -5.38
N SER A 20 23.91 17.35 -4.73
CA SER A 20 24.06 17.44 -3.28
C SER A 20 22.82 16.89 -2.57
N ALA A 21 21.62 17.24 -3.03
CA ALA A 21 20.38 16.70 -2.48
C ALA A 21 20.32 15.16 -2.64
N ALA A 22 20.71 14.63 -3.79
CA ALA A 22 20.76 13.18 -4.02
C ALA A 22 21.75 12.48 -3.06
N TYR A 23 22.93 13.05 -2.83
CA TYR A 23 23.89 12.50 -1.86
C TYR A 23 23.37 12.56 -0.42
N ILE A 24 22.70 13.65 -0.04
CA ILE A 24 22.09 13.78 1.30
C ILE A 24 21.02 12.71 1.50
N VAL A 25 20.14 12.50 0.52
CA VAL A 25 19.11 11.44 0.59
C VAL A 25 19.76 10.06 0.71
N LEU A 26 20.82 9.80 -0.08
CA LEU A 26 21.54 8.53 -0.02
C LEU A 26 22.22 8.30 1.35
N LEU A 27 22.84 9.33 1.92
CA LEU A 27 23.44 9.27 3.25
C LEU A 27 22.40 9.05 4.35
N LEU A 28 21.24 9.74 4.27
CA LEU A 28 20.15 9.55 5.22
C LEU A 28 19.60 8.12 5.13
N LEU A 29 19.36 7.62 3.92
CA LEU A 29 18.91 6.25 3.72
C LEU A 29 19.91 5.23 4.24
N GLY A 30 21.20 5.40 3.92
CA GLY A 30 22.26 4.56 4.47
C GLY A 30 22.33 4.60 5.98
N GLY A 31 22.21 5.79 6.58
CA GLY A 31 22.17 5.96 8.03
C GLY A 31 20.99 5.25 8.69
N ILE A 32 19.80 5.32 8.08
CA ILE A 32 18.61 4.60 8.55
C ILE A 32 18.86 3.08 8.48
N ILE A 33 19.36 2.56 7.37
CA ILE A 33 19.65 1.13 7.21
C ILE A 33 20.64 0.65 8.28
N ILE A 34 21.75 1.37 8.49
CA ILE A 34 22.74 1.05 9.49
C ILE A 34 22.12 1.07 10.90
N SER A 35 21.36 2.10 11.22
CA SER A 35 20.66 2.21 12.50
C SER A 35 19.70 1.06 12.75
N LEU A 36 18.96 0.62 11.72
CA LEU A 36 18.06 -0.54 11.82
C LEU A 36 18.82 -1.84 12.04
N ILE A 37 19.95 -2.05 11.35
CA ILE A 37 20.78 -3.23 11.54
C ILE A 37 21.34 -3.27 12.96
N ILE A 38 21.89 -2.16 13.46
CA ILE A 38 22.42 -2.07 14.82
C ILE A 38 21.32 -2.34 15.84
N GLY A 39 20.12 -1.74 15.66
CA GLY A 39 18.98 -1.93 16.54
C GLY A 39 18.41 -3.35 16.51
N ALA A 40 18.47 -4.02 15.36
CA ALA A 40 18.00 -5.40 15.19
C ALA A 40 19.01 -6.46 15.68
N TRP A 41 20.28 -6.07 15.86
CA TRP A 41 21.37 -7.01 16.17
C TRP A 41 21.10 -7.93 17.36
N PRO A 42 20.61 -7.45 18.52
CA PRO A 42 20.31 -8.31 19.66
C PRO A 42 19.22 -9.36 19.34
N ALA A 43 18.26 -9.04 18.50
CA ALA A 43 17.23 -9.99 18.09
C ALA A 43 17.79 -11.03 17.09
N ILE A 44 18.67 -10.60 16.18
CA ILE A 44 19.35 -11.49 15.24
C ILE A 44 20.24 -12.49 15.99
N GLU A 45 20.96 -12.04 17.00
CA GLU A 45 21.83 -12.88 17.83
C GLU A 45 21.02 -13.88 18.69
N ALA A 46 19.89 -13.44 19.28
CA ALA A 46 19.08 -14.27 20.15
C ALA A 46 18.23 -15.30 19.40
N TYR A 47 17.69 -14.96 18.23
CA TYR A 47 16.72 -15.81 17.53
C TYR A 47 17.23 -16.33 16.17
N GLY A 48 18.24 -15.70 15.58
CA GLY A 48 18.78 -16.08 14.28
C GLY A 48 17.70 -16.15 13.19
N LEU A 49 17.88 -17.06 12.24
CA LEU A 49 16.93 -17.29 11.15
C LEU A 49 15.61 -17.95 11.63
N ASN A 50 15.59 -18.55 12.81
CA ASN A 50 14.37 -19.12 13.38
C ASN A 50 13.29 -18.06 13.62
N PHE A 51 13.66 -16.80 13.80
CA PHE A 51 12.72 -15.68 13.86
C PHE A 51 11.78 -15.64 12.65
N LEU A 52 12.29 -15.89 11.45
CA LEU A 52 11.52 -15.82 10.21
C LEU A 52 10.48 -16.95 10.05
N VAL A 53 10.73 -18.09 10.66
CA VAL A 53 9.88 -19.30 10.52
C VAL A 53 9.06 -19.60 11.77
N THR A 54 9.25 -18.87 12.84
CA THR A 54 8.49 -19.05 14.09
C THR A 54 7.12 -18.39 13.97
N PRO A 55 6.01 -19.14 14.15
CA PRO A 55 4.66 -18.59 14.04
C PRO A 55 4.20 -17.85 15.30
N ARG A 56 4.86 -18.10 16.45
CA ARG A 56 4.42 -17.60 17.74
C ARG A 56 5.00 -16.22 18.03
N TRP A 57 4.13 -15.31 18.45
CA TRP A 57 4.50 -14.00 18.97
C TRP A 57 4.07 -13.86 20.41
N ALA A 58 5.00 -13.99 21.35
CA ALA A 58 4.75 -13.93 22.78
C ALA A 58 5.88 -13.17 23.50
N PRO A 59 5.94 -11.83 23.39
CA PRO A 59 7.00 -11.01 23.98
C PRO A 59 6.98 -11.01 25.51
N SER A 60 5.82 -11.31 26.11
CA SER A 60 5.65 -11.32 27.59
C SER A 60 5.98 -12.65 28.22
N LEU A 61 6.40 -13.65 27.48
CA LEU A 61 6.69 -14.97 28.00
C LEU A 61 7.98 -14.95 28.85
N LYS A 62 7.93 -15.53 30.04
CA LYS A 62 9.09 -15.71 30.92
C LYS A 62 9.45 -17.19 30.98
N PRO A 63 10.71 -17.59 31.10
CA PRO A 63 11.91 -16.76 31.29
C PRO A 63 12.45 -16.09 30.00
N GLN A 64 12.06 -16.53 28.81
CA GLN A 64 12.51 -15.95 27.54
C GLN A 64 11.32 -15.61 26.65
N PRO A 65 11.27 -14.39 26.07
CA PRO A 65 10.28 -14.04 25.09
C PRO A 65 10.39 -14.90 23.83
N VAL A 66 9.27 -15.22 23.21
CA VAL A 66 9.26 -15.89 21.90
C VAL A 66 8.79 -14.87 20.86
N LEU A 67 9.66 -14.58 19.91
CA LEU A 67 9.38 -13.67 18.83
C LEU A 67 9.47 -14.40 17.49
N GLY A 68 8.42 -14.28 16.68
CA GLY A 68 8.35 -14.87 15.36
C GLY A 68 7.73 -13.95 14.33
N ALA A 69 8.26 -13.94 13.13
CA ALA A 69 7.84 -13.05 12.04
C ALA A 69 6.79 -13.65 11.10
N VAL A 70 6.46 -14.95 11.23
CA VAL A 70 5.51 -15.63 10.32
C VAL A 70 4.15 -14.93 10.31
N GLY A 71 3.61 -14.55 11.46
CA GLY A 71 2.32 -13.85 11.53
C GLY A 71 2.31 -12.51 10.78
N PRO A 72 3.22 -11.58 11.07
CA PRO A 72 3.36 -10.34 10.32
C PRO A 72 3.62 -10.53 8.82
N ILE A 73 4.48 -11.49 8.44
CA ILE A 73 4.77 -11.78 7.03
C ILE A 73 3.50 -12.28 6.32
N TYR A 74 2.84 -13.27 6.90
CA TYR A 74 1.59 -13.82 6.37
C TYR A 74 0.52 -12.74 6.25
N GLY A 75 0.30 -11.97 7.32
CA GLY A 75 -0.67 -10.87 7.33
C GLY A 75 -0.42 -9.85 6.22
N THR A 76 0.83 -9.44 6.03
CA THR A 76 1.20 -8.48 4.99
C THR A 76 1.00 -9.05 3.57
N LEU A 77 1.44 -10.27 3.32
CA LEU A 77 1.32 -10.90 2.01
C LEU A 77 -0.15 -11.14 1.63
N VAL A 78 -0.93 -11.69 2.55
CA VAL A 78 -2.34 -12.01 2.27
C VAL A 78 -3.18 -10.74 2.14
N SER A 79 -3.02 -9.77 3.04
CA SER A 79 -3.76 -8.50 2.93
C SER A 79 -3.42 -7.73 1.66
N SER A 80 -2.15 -7.70 1.26
CA SER A 80 -1.72 -7.06 0.01
C SER A 80 -2.28 -7.78 -1.22
N LEU A 81 -2.26 -9.11 -1.22
CA LEU A 81 -2.81 -9.90 -2.32
C LEU A 81 -4.31 -9.65 -2.50
N ILE A 82 -5.08 -9.72 -1.41
CA ILE A 82 -6.52 -9.46 -1.44
C ILE A 82 -6.80 -8.02 -1.88
N ALA A 83 -6.05 -7.06 -1.33
CA ALA A 83 -6.19 -5.65 -1.70
C ALA A 83 -5.92 -5.43 -3.20
N MET A 84 -4.90 -6.06 -3.76
CA MET A 84 -4.59 -5.96 -5.20
C MET A 84 -5.66 -6.66 -6.06
N LEU A 85 -6.15 -7.81 -5.65
CA LEU A 85 -7.22 -8.52 -6.36
C LEU A 85 -8.52 -7.70 -6.47
N ILE A 86 -8.77 -6.83 -5.49
CA ILE A 86 -9.90 -5.91 -5.50
C ILE A 86 -9.56 -4.62 -6.25
N ALA A 87 -8.45 -3.98 -5.90
CA ALA A 87 -8.11 -2.64 -6.37
C ALA A 87 -7.69 -2.59 -7.84
N VAL A 88 -7.00 -3.63 -8.36
CA VAL A 88 -6.57 -3.63 -9.76
C VAL A 88 -7.74 -3.66 -10.73
N PRO A 89 -8.71 -4.60 -10.63
CA PRO A 89 -9.83 -4.60 -11.56
C PRO A 89 -10.73 -3.37 -11.41
N VAL A 90 -10.95 -2.88 -10.18
CA VAL A 90 -11.75 -1.68 -9.95
C VAL A 90 -11.05 -0.44 -10.48
N GLY A 91 -9.76 -0.26 -10.20
CA GLY A 91 -8.96 0.87 -10.68
C GLY A 91 -8.83 0.90 -12.21
N LEU A 92 -8.63 -0.27 -12.83
CA LEU A 92 -8.64 -0.40 -14.28
C LEU A 92 -10.03 -0.07 -14.87
N GLY A 93 -11.10 -0.55 -14.25
CA GLY A 93 -12.47 -0.21 -14.64
C GLY A 93 -12.76 1.29 -14.56
N ILE A 94 -12.29 1.97 -13.51
CA ILE A 94 -12.39 3.44 -13.39
C ILE A 94 -11.58 4.13 -14.51
N ALA A 95 -10.37 3.66 -14.80
CA ALA A 95 -9.53 4.23 -15.84
C ALA A 95 -10.16 4.08 -17.22
N ILE A 96 -10.68 2.91 -17.57
CA ILE A 96 -11.41 2.65 -18.83
C ILE A 96 -12.67 3.52 -18.89
N PHE A 97 -13.43 3.60 -17.81
CA PHE A 97 -14.60 4.47 -17.76
C PHE A 97 -14.24 5.93 -18.06
N LEU A 98 -13.16 6.44 -17.46
CA LEU A 98 -12.73 7.83 -17.64
C LEU A 98 -12.19 8.10 -19.06
N THR A 99 -11.54 7.12 -19.71
CA THR A 99 -11.00 7.28 -21.07
C THR A 99 -12.09 7.13 -22.13
N GLU A 100 -12.86 6.03 -22.08
CA GLU A 100 -13.73 5.58 -23.16
C GLU A 100 -15.20 6.03 -23.01
N LEU A 101 -15.74 5.94 -21.79
CA LEU A 101 -17.18 6.02 -21.56
C LEU A 101 -17.65 7.33 -20.92
N CYS A 102 -16.74 8.05 -20.24
CA CYS A 102 -17.11 9.20 -19.44
C CYS A 102 -17.43 10.44 -20.32
N PRO A 103 -18.60 11.05 -20.16
CA PRO A 103 -18.96 12.30 -20.81
C PRO A 103 -17.92 13.40 -20.51
N HIS A 104 -17.58 14.24 -21.48
CA HIS A 104 -16.56 15.28 -21.35
C HIS A 104 -16.75 16.20 -20.14
N TRP A 105 -17.99 16.54 -19.81
CA TRP A 105 -18.29 17.41 -18.66
C TRP A 105 -18.04 16.75 -17.31
N LEU A 106 -18.12 15.41 -17.21
CA LEU A 106 -17.94 14.65 -15.99
C LEU A 106 -16.50 14.15 -15.81
N ARG A 107 -15.74 14.00 -16.90
CA ARG A 107 -14.38 13.47 -16.88
C ARG A 107 -13.46 14.23 -15.91
N ARG A 108 -13.45 15.55 -16.00
CA ARG A 108 -12.61 16.41 -15.17
C ARG A 108 -12.97 16.35 -13.67
N PRO A 109 -14.24 16.53 -13.23
CA PRO A 109 -14.60 16.43 -11.82
C PRO A 109 -14.32 15.04 -11.23
N VAL A 110 -14.56 13.95 -11.98
CA VAL A 110 -14.26 12.59 -11.47
C VAL A 110 -12.76 12.35 -11.35
N SER A 111 -11.96 12.78 -12.31
CA SER A 111 -10.49 12.70 -12.23
C SER A 111 -9.96 13.45 -11.00
N ILE A 112 -10.43 14.69 -10.78
CA ILE A 112 -10.05 15.47 -9.59
C ILE A 112 -10.48 14.77 -8.29
N ALA A 113 -11.67 14.18 -8.25
CA ALA A 113 -12.15 13.45 -7.07
C ALA A 113 -11.25 12.24 -6.76
N VAL A 114 -10.81 11.48 -7.77
CA VAL A 114 -9.87 10.36 -7.61
C VAL A 114 -8.49 10.86 -7.12
N GLU A 115 -8.00 11.97 -7.69
CA GLU A 115 -6.73 12.57 -7.25
C GLU A 115 -6.79 13.07 -5.80
N LEU A 116 -7.92 13.65 -5.37
CA LEU A 116 -8.12 14.12 -4.00
C LEU A 116 -8.11 12.96 -3.00
N LEU A 117 -8.60 11.77 -3.37
CA LEU A 117 -8.50 10.58 -2.53
C LEU A 117 -7.04 10.19 -2.26
N ALA A 118 -6.14 10.37 -3.23
CA ALA A 118 -4.70 10.13 -3.04
C ALA A 118 -4.06 11.10 -2.04
N GLY A 119 -4.63 12.29 -1.87
CA GLY A 119 -4.16 13.32 -0.91
C GLY A 119 -4.54 13.05 0.54
N ILE A 120 -5.44 12.10 0.81
CA ILE A 120 -5.86 11.79 2.17
C ILE A 120 -4.76 10.96 2.87
N PRO A 121 -4.25 11.41 4.05
CA PRO A 121 -3.26 10.64 4.80
C PRO A 121 -3.77 9.22 5.13
N SER A 122 -2.91 8.21 4.98
CA SER A 122 -3.24 6.80 5.19
C SER A 122 -3.83 6.49 6.57
N ILE A 123 -3.42 7.26 7.59
CA ILE A 123 -3.93 7.11 8.95
C ILE A 123 -5.43 7.37 9.04
N ILE A 124 -5.96 8.31 8.23
CA ILE A 124 -7.40 8.63 8.22
C ILE A 124 -8.19 7.44 7.66
N TYR A 125 -7.72 6.81 6.58
CA TYR A 125 -8.30 5.58 6.06
C TYR A 125 -8.27 4.45 7.09
N GLY A 126 -7.13 4.28 7.77
CA GLY A 126 -6.98 3.27 8.83
C GLY A 126 -7.94 3.49 10.00
N MET A 127 -8.07 4.73 10.48
CA MET A 127 -9.00 5.07 11.55
C MET A 127 -10.47 4.87 11.12
N TRP A 128 -10.84 5.36 9.94
CA TRP A 128 -12.16 5.16 9.38
C TRP A 128 -12.46 3.66 9.20
N GLY A 129 -11.50 2.92 8.67
CA GLY A 129 -11.60 1.47 8.50
C GLY A 129 -11.82 0.73 9.80
N PHE A 130 -11.11 1.13 10.86
CA PHE A 130 -11.23 0.50 12.19
C PHE A 130 -12.54 0.87 12.92
N PHE A 131 -12.93 2.15 12.93
CA PHE A 131 -14.05 2.63 13.74
C PHE A 131 -15.39 2.58 13.04
N VAL A 132 -15.42 2.61 11.71
CA VAL A 132 -16.67 2.68 10.93
C VAL A 132 -16.87 1.44 10.08
N LEU A 133 -15.90 1.15 9.20
CA LEU A 133 -16.02 0.02 8.27
C LEU A 133 -15.93 -1.33 8.98
N GLY A 134 -15.00 -1.48 9.93
CA GLY A 134 -14.77 -2.72 10.67
C GLY A 134 -16.00 -3.21 11.42
N PRO A 135 -16.65 -2.39 12.26
CA PRO A 135 -17.88 -2.79 12.93
C PRO A 135 -19.01 -3.17 11.96
N TYR A 136 -19.15 -2.45 10.85
CA TYR A 136 -20.11 -2.78 9.81
C TYR A 136 -19.84 -4.14 9.16
N LEU A 137 -18.57 -4.38 8.76
CA LEU A 137 -18.16 -5.64 8.16
C LEU A 137 -18.32 -6.80 9.14
N ALA A 138 -17.86 -6.66 10.37
CA ALA A 138 -17.91 -7.69 11.39
C ALA A 138 -19.35 -8.11 11.74
N ASN A 139 -20.29 -7.18 11.72
CA ASN A 139 -21.68 -7.48 12.10
C ASN A 139 -22.58 -7.88 10.94
N SER A 140 -22.29 -7.37 9.71
CA SER A 140 -23.22 -7.48 8.59
C SER A 140 -22.69 -8.27 7.39
N VAL A 141 -21.37 -8.38 7.22
CA VAL A 141 -20.79 -8.97 6.03
C VAL A 141 -20.00 -10.24 6.35
N GLU A 142 -19.09 -10.17 7.30
CA GLU A 142 -18.21 -11.30 7.65
C GLU A 142 -18.99 -12.57 8.07
N PRO A 143 -20.07 -12.51 8.84
CA PRO A 143 -20.84 -13.72 9.20
C PRO A 143 -21.37 -14.45 7.97
N HIS A 144 -21.89 -13.70 6.99
CA HIS A 144 -22.42 -14.30 5.75
C HIS A 144 -21.30 -14.85 4.85
N LEU A 145 -20.12 -14.22 4.85
CA LEU A 145 -18.95 -14.72 4.13
C LEU A 145 -18.42 -16.01 4.77
N ILE A 146 -18.35 -16.06 6.10
CA ILE A 146 -17.95 -17.25 6.84
C ILE A 146 -18.88 -18.41 6.50
N ASP A 147 -20.20 -18.21 6.63
CA ASP A 147 -21.21 -19.22 6.32
C ASP A 147 -21.13 -19.70 4.84
N PHE A 148 -20.85 -18.79 3.92
CA PHE A 148 -20.76 -19.10 2.50
C PHE A 148 -19.51 -19.92 2.16
N PHE A 149 -18.37 -19.63 2.81
CA PHE A 149 -17.08 -20.27 2.56
C PHE A 149 -16.79 -21.48 3.46
N ASP A 150 -17.63 -21.77 4.46
CA ASP A 150 -17.45 -22.85 5.44
C ASP A 150 -17.33 -24.25 4.80
N ASN A 151 -17.83 -24.42 3.58
CA ASN A 151 -17.75 -25.68 2.84
C ASN A 151 -16.66 -25.72 1.74
N ILE A 152 -15.80 -24.72 1.66
CA ILE A 152 -14.74 -24.64 0.64
C ILE A 152 -13.37 -24.81 1.31
N PRO A 153 -12.66 -26.00 1.16
CA PRO A 153 -11.48 -26.37 1.97
C PRO A 153 -10.42 -25.36 1.84
N VAL A 154 -10.06 -24.47 1.30
CA VAL A 154 -8.98 -23.48 1.36
C VAL A 154 -9.47 -22.15 1.90
N LEU A 155 -10.71 -21.79 1.52
CA LEU A 155 -11.33 -20.51 1.89
C LEU A 155 -11.87 -20.55 3.33
N GLU A 156 -12.31 -21.71 3.80
CA GLU A 156 -12.66 -21.94 5.21
C GLU A 156 -11.53 -21.47 6.13
N ASN A 157 -10.29 -21.90 5.89
CA ASN A 157 -9.13 -21.51 6.71
C ASN A 157 -8.78 -20.00 6.59
N LEU A 158 -9.09 -19.36 5.48
CA LEU A 158 -8.85 -17.92 5.26
C LEU A 158 -9.83 -17.05 6.04
N PHE A 159 -11.08 -17.54 6.19
CA PHE A 159 -12.15 -16.88 6.93
C PHE A 159 -12.38 -17.51 8.32
N ALA A 160 -11.55 -18.48 8.73
CA ALA A 160 -11.63 -19.10 10.04
C ALA A 160 -11.34 -18.06 11.13
N GLY A 161 -12.29 -17.88 12.04
CA GLY A 161 -12.14 -16.99 13.18
C GLY A 161 -13.40 -16.18 13.46
N PRO A 162 -13.46 -15.55 14.64
CA PRO A 162 -14.58 -14.69 14.97
C PRO A 162 -14.55 -13.43 14.12
N ALA A 163 -15.70 -13.01 13.62
CA ALA A 163 -15.87 -11.72 12.96
C ALA A 163 -15.36 -10.59 13.87
N SER A 164 -14.49 -9.75 13.38
CA SER A 164 -13.79 -8.74 14.17
C SER A 164 -13.46 -7.49 13.38
N ASN A 165 -13.50 -6.33 14.05
CA ASN A 165 -13.05 -5.06 13.48
C ASN A 165 -11.58 -5.08 13.03
N LEU A 166 -10.78 -6.01 13.59
CA LEU A 166 -9.36 -6.23 13.27
C LEU A 166 -9.16 -7.41 12.32
N SER A 167 -10.16 -7.73 11.50
CA SER A 167 -10.04 -8.81 10.54
C SER A 167 -9.06 -8.47 9.42
N LEU A 168 -8.43 -9.51 8.88
CA LEU A 168 -7.54 -9.39 7.72
C LEU A 168 -8.32 -8.90 6.49
N PHE A 169 -9.59 -9.27 6.39
CA PHE A 169 -10.49 -8.83 5.33
C PHE A 169 -10.74 -7.32 5.39
N ASN A 170 -11.06 -6.78 6.59
CA ASN A 170 -11.21 -5.34 6.78
C ASN A 170 -9.93 -4.58 6.40
N ALA A 171 -8.77 -5.05 6.89
CA ALA A 171 -7.48 -4.44 6.56
C ALA A 171 -7.21 -4.44 5.05
N SER A 172 -7.53 -5.55 4.36
CA SER A 172 -7.37 -5.68 2.91
C SER A 172 -8.29 -4.73 2.13
N LEU A 173 -9.52 -4.56 2.57
CA LEU A 173 -10.49 -3.67 1.93
C LEU A 173 -10.08 -2.20 2.08
N VAL A 174 -9.66 -1.81 3.28
CA VAL A 174 -9.13 -0.45 3.53
C VAL A 174 -7.88 -0.20 2.67
N LEU A 175 -6.97 -1.17 2.60
CA LEU A 175 -5.77 -1.07 1.77
C LEU A 175 -6.13 -0.97 0.28
N ALA A 176 -7.13 -1.73 -0.19
CA ALA A 176 -7.63 -1.64 -1.56
C ALA A 176 -8.12 -0.22 -1.89
N ILE A 177 -8.92 0.38 -1.00
CA ILE A 177 -9.42 1.75 -1.16
C ILE A 177 -8.25 2.75 -1.21
N MET A 178 -7.23 2.57 -0.37
CA MET A 178 -6.06 3.44 -0.33
C MET A 178 -5.23 3.42 -1.62
N ILE A 179 -5.09 2.25 -2.25
CA ILE A 179 -4.26 2.11 -3.47
C ILE A 179 -5.04 2.39 -4.76
N LEU A 180 -6.37 2.43 -4.72
CA LEU A 180 -7.23 2.71 -5.89
C LEU A 180 -6.82 3.98 -6.65
N PRO A 181 -6.62 5.15 -6.02
CA PRO A 181 -6.26 6.36 -6.74
C PRO A 181 -4.94 6.22 -7.51
N PHE A 182 -3.96 5.55 -6.90
CA PHE A 182 -2.67 5.30 -7.53
C PHE A 182 -2.80 4.40 -8.77
N ILE A 183 -3.51 3.27 -8.64
CA ILE A 183 -3.74 2.34 -9.75
C ILE A 183 -4.52 3.04 -10.88
N THR A 184 -5.56 3.79 -10.54
CA THR A 184 -6.36 4.54 -11.52
C THR A 184 -5.51 5.56 -12.26
N SER A 185 -4.68 6.33 -11.57
CA SER A 185 -3.79 7.34 -12.17
C SER A 185 -2.79 6.73 -13.13
N VAL A 186 -2.11 5.64 -12.73
CA VAL A 186 -1.15 4.93 -13.59
C VAL A 186 -1.86 4.32 -14.80
N SER A 187 -3.00 3.66 -14.61
CA SER A 187 -3.76 3.05 -15.70
C SER A 187 -4.28 4.09 -16.69
N TYR A 188 -4.78 5.23 -16.20
CA TYR A 188 -5.23 6.35 -17.04
C TYR A 188 -4.12 6.90 -17.91
N THR A 189 -2.92 7.12 -17.36
CA THR A 189 -1.77 7.62 -18.13
C THR A 189 -1.31 6.63 -19.18
N HIS A 190 -1.31 5.32 -18.87
CA HIS A 190 -0.94 4.28 -19.83
C HIS A 190 -1.95 4.15 -20.99
N LEU A 191 -3.25 4.14 -20.69
CA LEU A 191 -4.29 4.07 -21.71
C LEU A 191 -4.23 5.28 -22.66
N ARG A 192 -4.08 6.48 -22.12
CA ARG A 192 -3.98 7.70 -22.91
C ARG A 192 -2.72 7.76 -23.80
N ALA A 193 -1.60 7.20 -23.34
CA ALA A 193 -0.38 7.11 -24.11
C ALA A 193 -0.51 6.15 -25.32
N HIS A 194 -1.38 5.14 -25.21
CA HIS A 194 -1.68 4.23 -26.32
C HIS A 194 -2.57 4.85 -27.39
N GLU A 195 -3.55 5.70 -27.02
CA GLU A 195 -4.41 6.39 -27.98
C GLU A 195 -3.61 7.33 -28.90
N THR A 196 -2.67 8.10 -28.34
CA THR A 196 -1.84 9.04 -29.14
C THR A 196 -0.89 8.34 -30.12
N ARG A 197 -0.68 7.04 -30.01
CA ARG A 197 0.19 6.26 -30.91
C ARG A 197 -0.58 5.65 -32.09
N HIS A 198 -1.91 5.59 -32.02
CA HIS A 198 -2.76 5.11 -33.12
C HIS A 198 -3.20 6.24 -34.05
N ASP A 199 -3.03 7.51 -33.67
CA ASP A 199 -3.41 8.68 -34.46
C ASP A 199 -2.24 9.28 -35.29
N LEU A 200 -1.08 8.58 -35.35
CA LEU A 200 0.08 8.87 -36.18
C LEU A 200 0.30 7.79 -37.24
#